data_7680b8f6db1b3d8f1ed3f052172af5e7
#
_entry.id   7680b8f6db1b3d8f1ed3f052172af5e7
#
_cell.length_a   1.000
_cell.length_b   1.000
_cell.length_c   1.000
_cell.angle_alpha   90.00
_cell.angle_beta   90.00
_cell.angle_gamma   90.00
#
_symmetry.space_group_name_H-M   'P 1'
#
loop_
_entity.id
_entity.type
_entity.pdbx_description
1 polymer ?
#
loop_
_entity_poly.entity_id
_entity_poly.type
_entity_poly.pdbx_seq_one_letter_code
_entity_poly.pdbx_strand_id
1 'polypeptide(L)'
;DLLDSLKRNKKITKYLYPPKSPRVDLDNLHTYYRGNLKSEVSVIIISDFDCESCINAHPLYNSIYEEYKDKVKFGYIHYSTMPTLAEIASDAANKQNKFWEFQDSLYAYRGYIDSTAIFKIAHNMSMDINKFQKDIASNDGKKAIENTINRLVLLGVYATPTLIINGRLIVDSNSKEEICHLIDEELSK
;
A
#
# COMPACT_ATOMS: atom_id res chain seq x y z
N ASP A 1 -8.12 -35.38 -10.45
CA ASP A 1 -9.40 -34.72 -10.25
C ASP A 1 -10.28 -34.91 -11.50
N LEU A 2 -11.62 -35.16 -11.31
CA LEU A 2 -12.59 -35.33 -12.39
C LEU A 2 -12.60 -34.15 -13.36
N LEU A 3 -12.48 -32.95 -12.84
CA LEU A 3 -12.42 -31.70 -13.61
C LEU A 3 -11.20 -31.63 -14.53
N ASP A 4 -10.04 -32.07 -14.06
CA ASP A 4 -8.81 -32.10 -14.86
C ASP A 4 -8.85 -33.20 -15.93
N SER A 5 -9.49 -34.32 -15.63
CA SER A 5 -9.75 -35.39 -16.61
C SER A 5 -10.69 -34.91 -17.71
N LEU A 6 -11.75 -34.20 -17.37
CA LEU A 6 -12.71 -33.63 -18.33
C LEU A 6 -12.08 -32.51 -19.19
N LYS A 7 -11.19 -31.68 -18.62
CA LYS A 7 -10.47 -30.63 -19.36
C LYS A 7 -9.49 -31.23 -20.39
N ARG A 8 -8.82 -32.33 -20.06
CA ARG A 8 -7.86 -33.00 -20.97
C ARG A 8 -8.49 -33.61 -22.22
N ASN A 9 -9.75 -34.01 -22.14
CA ASN A 9 -10.43 -34.77 -23.21
C ASN A 9 -11.42 -33.92 -24.03
N LYS A 10 -11.56 -32.61 -23.75
CA LYS A 10 -12.49 -31.72 -24.49
C LYS A 10 -11.84 -30.40 -24.81
N LYS A 11 -11.99 -29.95 -26.06
CA LYS A 11 -11.60 -28.60 -26.47
C LYS A 11 -12.56 -27.59 -25.81
N ILE A 12 -12.08 -26.92 -24.75
CA ILE A 12 -12.83 -25.87 -24.06
C ILE A 12 -12.51 -24.54 -24.75
N THR A 13 -13.51 -23.93 -25.38
CA THR A 13 -13.37 -22.59 -25.93
C THR A 13 -14.04 -21.59 -24.98
N LYS A 14 -13.25 -20.65 -24.43
CA LYS A 14 -13.78 -19.57 -23.60
C LYS A 14 -14.27 -18.43 -24.51
N TYR A 15 -15.56 -18.15 -24.50
CA TYR A 15 -16.16 -17.00 -25.21
C TYR A 15 -16.33 -15.77 -24.31
N LEU A 16 -16.19 -15.94 -22.98
CA LEU A 16 -16.33 -14.87 -22.01
C LEU A 16 -14.98 -14.62 -21.36
N TYR A 17 -14.49 -13.43 -21.52
CA TYR A 17 -13.37 -12.91 -20.75
C TYR A 17 -13.93 -12.02 -19.63
N PRO A 18 -13.40 -12.08 -18.40
CA PRO A 18 -13.80 -11.14 -17.37
C PRO A 18 -13.59 -9.72 -17.89
N PRO A 19 -14.51 -8.81 -17.62
CA PRO A 19 -14.33 -7.41 -18.00
C PRO A 19 -13.04 -6.90 -17.38
N LYS A 20 -12.25 -6.18 -18.18
CA LYS A 20 -11.06 -5.50 -17.62
C LYS A 20 -11.55 -4.42 -16.67
N SER A 21 -11.10 -4.45 -15.43
CA SER A 21 -11.40 -3.37 -14.47
C SER A 21 -10.96 -2.03 -15.07
N PRO A 22 -11.79 -0.99 -14.97
CA PRO A 22 -11.37 0.35 -15.38
C PRO A 22 -10.11 0.73 -14.59
N ARG A 23 -9.22 1.49 -15.22
CA ARG A 23 -8.06 2.02 -14.52
C ARG A 23 -8.49 3.19 -13.65
N VAL A 24 -8.06 3.15 -12.41
CA VAL A 24 -8.25 4.25 -11.44
C VAL A 24 -7.08 5.22 -11.59
N ASP A 25 -7.40 6.49 -11.76
CA ASP A 25 -6.40 7.56 -11.77
C ASP A 25 -6.03 7.93 -10.33
N LEU A 26 -4.77 7.64 -9.97
CA LEU A 26 -4.20 7.92 -8.66
C LEU A 26 -3.28 9.15 -8.66
N ASP A 27 -3.24 9.92 -9.75
CA ASP A 27 -2.40 11.11 -9.85
C ASP A 27 -2.80 12.15 -8.80
N ASN A 28 -1.79 12.84 -8.28
CA ASN A 28 -1.93 13.87 -7.24
C ASN A 28 -2.48 13.39 -5.89
N LEU A 29 -2.47 12.08 -5.61
CA LEU A 29 -2.69 11.56 -4.27
C LEU A 29 -1.39 11.64 -3.46
N HIS A 30 -1.54 11.89 -2.15
CA HIS A 30 -0.41 11.91 -1.23
C HIS A 30 0.12 10.48 -1.04
N THR A 31 1.16 10.15 -1.81
CA THR A 31 1.70 8.79 -1.94
C THR A 31 3.17 8.76 -1.55
N TYR A 32 3.56 7.80 -0.74
CA TYR A 32 4.94 7.54 -0.36
C TYR A 32 5.53 6.47 -1.28
N TYR A 33 6.55 6.83 -2.04
CA TYR A 33 7.12 5.95 -3.06
C TYR A 33 8.46 5.34 -2.63
N ARG A 34 8.71 4.09 -3.06
CA ARG A 34 10.00 3.38 -2.99
C ARG A 34 10.20 2.47 -4.21
N GLY A 35 11.38 1.82 -4.31
CA GLY A 35 11.74 0.93 -5.41
C GLY A 35 12.21 1.71 -6.65
N ASN A 36 11.96 1.18 -7.83
CA ASN A 36 12.36 1.83 -9.08
C ASN A 36 11.41 2.98 -9.45
N LEU A 37 11.73 4.19 -9.00
CA LEU A 37 10.89 5.38 -9.25
C LEU A 37 10.75 5.75 -10.74
N LYS A 38 11.60 5.18 -11.61
CA LYS A 38 11.54 5.41 -13.08
C LYS A 38 10.66 4.38 -13.79
N SER A 39 10.20 3.36 -13.09
CA SER A 39 9.34 2.33 -13.68
C SER A 39 7.99 2.89 -14.10
N GLU A 40 7.52 2.47 -15.27
CA GLU A 40 6.15 2.72 -15.73
C GLU A 40 5.14 1.79 -15.03
N VAL A 41 5.63 0.67 -14.46
CA VAL A 41 4.80 -0.25 -13.67
C VAL A 41 4.79 0.18 -12.21
N SER A 42 3.60 0.39 -11.68
CA SER A 42 3.40 0.80 -10.29
C SER A 42 2.51 -0.18 -9.51
N VAL A 43 2.87 -0.42 -8.26
CA VAL A 43 2.06 -1.16 -7.27
C VAL A 43 1.77 -0.20 -6.13
N ILE A 44 0.49 0.15 -5.95
CA ILE A 44 0.05 1.06 -4.90
C ILE A 44 -0.72 0.26 -3.85
N ILE A 45 -0.29 0.38 -2.60
CA ILE A 45 -0.89 -0.23 -1.42
C ILE A 45 -1.66 0.85 -0.68
N ILE A 46 -2.97 0.70 -0.56
CA ILE A 46 -3.84 1.57 0.22
C ILE A 46 -4.17 0.83 1.50
N SER A 47 -3.78 1.39 2.65
CA SER A 47 -3.73 0.63 3.90
C SER A 47 -3.89 1.53 5.12
N ASP A 48 -4.17 0.88 6.27
CA ASP A 48 -4.41 1.51 7.56
C ASP A 48 -3.62 0.75 8.65
N PHE A 49 -3.00 1.48 9.58
CA PHE A 49 -2.22 0.87 10.66
C PHE A 49 -3.08 0.18 11.71
N ASP A 50 -4.35 0.58 11.86
CA ASP A 50 -5.28 -0.01 12.82
C ASP A 50 -6.11 -1.16 12.21
N CYS A 51 -5.94 -1.43 10.92
CA CYS A 51 -6.65 -2.50 10.21
C CYS A 51 -5.95 -3.85 10.39
N GLU A 52 -6.60 -4.82 11.03
CA GLU A 52 -6.03 -6.16 11.26
C GLU A 52 -5.65 -6.87 9.95
N SER A 53 -6.49 -6.75 8.92
CA SER A 53 -6.19 -7.33 7.60
C SER A 53 -4.95 -6.71 6.97
N CYS A 54 -4.71 -5.40 7.19
CA CYS A 54 -3.52 -4.70 6.74
C CYS A 54 -2.26 -5.18 7.46
N ILE A 55 -2.36 -5.32 8.78
CA ILE A 55 -1.27 -5.84 9.63
C ILE A 55 -0.88 -7.26 9.15
N ASN A 56 -1.86 -8.11 8.88
CA ASN A 56 -1.64 -9.48 8.44
C ASN A 56 -1.07 -9.56 7.00
N ALA A 57 -1.46 -8.64 6.11
CA ALA A 57 -0.98 -8.59 4.73
C ALA A 57 0.41 -7.94 4.58
N HIS A 58 0.86 -7.13 5.54
CA HIS A 58 2.11 -6.38 5.46
C HIS A 58 3.35 -7.25 5.17
N PRO A 59 3.57 -8.43 5.79
CA PRO A 59 4.70 -9.30 5.47
C PRO A 59 4.68 -9.79 4.01
N LEU A 60 3.50 -10.08 3.47
CA LEU A 60 3.32 -10.46 2.07
C LEU A 60 3.78 -9.33 1.14
N TYR A 61 3.30 -8.10 1.39
CA TYR A 61 3.65 -6.94 0.56
C TYR A 61 5.15 -6.61 0.62
N ASN A 62 5.78 -6.77 1.78
CA ASN A 62 7.23 -6.62 1.89
C ASN A 62 7.97 -7.70 1.10
N SER A 63 7.50 -8.96 1.11
CA SER A 63 8.11 -10.02 0.30
C SER A 63 8.02 -9.75 -1.20
N ILE A 64 6.90 -9.18 -1.67
CA ILE A 64 6.70 -8.78 -3.07
C ILE A 64 7.58 -7.58 -3.40
N TYR A 65 7.68 -6.60 -2.50
CA TYR A 65 8.59 -5.48 -2.67
C TYR A 65 10.05 -5.94 -2.87
N GLU A 66 10.55 -6.83 -2.02
CA GLU A 66 11.93 -7.33 -2.14
C GLU A 66 12.17 -8.05 -3.48
N GLU A 67 11.17 -8.74 -4.01
CA GLU A 67 11.25 -9.46 -5.29
C GLU A 67 11.25 -8.51 -6.50
N TYR A 68 10.54 -7.37 -6.42
CA TYR A 68 10.30 -6.50 -7.56
C TYR A 68 10.89 -5.08 -7.43
N LYS A 69 11.57 -4.73 -6.34
CA LYS A 69 12.03 -3.36 -6.02
C LYS A 69 12.88 -2.70 -7.10
N ASP A 70 13.65 -3.49 -7.86
CA ASP A 70 14.52 -2.98 -8.92
C ASP A 70 13.78 -2.75 -10.25
N LYS A 71 12.57 -3.29 -10.39
CA LYS A 71 11.76 -3.26 -11.61
C LYS A 71 10.51 -2.41 -11.51
N VAL A 72 9.94 -2.26 -10.32
CA VAL A 72 8.62 -1.70 -10.08
C VAL A 72 8.68 -0.53 -9.11
N LYS A 73 7.84 0.47 -9.35
CA LYS A 73 7.61 1.58 -8.44
C LYS A 73 6.52 1.19 -7.44
N PHE A 74 6.86 1.13 -6.15
CA PHE A 74 5.91 0.87 -5.08
C PHE A 74 5.48 2.16 -4.42
N GLY A 75 4.19 2.27 -4.14
CA GLY A 75 3.60 3.39 -3.43
C GLY A 75 2.73 2.93 -2.27
N TYR A 76 2.65 3.74 -1.25
CA TYR A 76 1.77 3.55 -0.10
C TYR A 76 0.89 4.78 0.09
N ILE A 77 -0.38 4.57 0.37
CA ILE A 77 -1.36 5.61 0.63
C ILE A 77 -2.11 5.26 1.91
N HIS A 78 -2.20 6.21 2.83
CA HIS A 78 -3.04 6.08 4.02
C HIS A 78 -4.52 6.13 3.69
N TYR A 79 -5.29 5.24 4.33
CA TYR A 79 -6.73 5.25 4.27
C TYR A 79 -7.34 4.80 5.61
N SER A 80 -8.00 5.74 6.26
CA SER A 80 -8.71 5.54 7.53
C SER A 80 -10.00 6.37 7.52
N THR A 81 -10.83 6.27 8.54
CA THR A 81 -12.04 7.12 8.65
C THR A 81 -11.67 8.60 8.82
N MET A 82 -10.60 8.86 9.54
CA MET A 82 -9.94 10.17 9.68
C MET A 82 -8.47 9.95 10.10
N PRO A 83 -7.55 10.85 9.71
CA PRO A 83 -6.13 10.68 9.97
C PRO A 83 -5.82 10.42 11.44
N THR A 84 -5.18 9.30 11.69
CA THR A 84 -4.72 8.89 13.02
C THR A 84 -3.38 9.52 13.37
N LEU A 85 -3.00 9.45 14.65
CA LEU A 85 -1.68 9.92 15.08
C LEU A 85 -0.55 9.11 14.41
N ALA A 86 -0.75 7.81 14.18
CA ALA A 86 0.21 6.94 13.50
C ALA A 86 0.47 7.38 12.06
N GLU A 87 -0.58 7.73 11.32
CA GLU A 87 -0.48 8.21 9.94
C GLU A 87 0.20 9.58 9.86
N ILE A 88 -0.18 10.52 10.74
CA ILE A 88 0.45 11.85 10.80
C ILE A 88 1.94 11.72 11.18
N ALA A 89 2.26 10.83 12.11
CA ALA A 89 3.64 10.57 12.52
C ALA A 89 4.47 9.92 11.40
N SER A 90 3.88 9.02 10.62
CA SER A 90 4.58 8.43 9.46
C SER A 90 4.85 9.47 8.35
N ASP A 91 3.94 10.43 8.15
CA ASP A 91 4.20 11.59 7.28
C ASP A 91 5.34 12.47 7.81
N ALA A 92 5.38 12.73 9.11
CA ALA A 92 6.49 13.45 9.74
C ALA A 92 7.82 12.68 9.60
N ALA A 93 7.79 11.34 9.68
CA ALA A 93 8.96 10.50 9.43
C ALA A 93 9.42 10.57 7.96
N ASN A 94 8.48 10.69 7.01
CA ASN A 94 8.79 10.90 5.60
C ASN A 94 9.61 12.17 5.36
N LYS A 95 9.37 13.25 6.09
CA LYS A 95 10.14 14.51 6.01
C LYS A 95 11.59 14.36 6.49
N GLN A 96 11.93 13.21 7.06
CA GLN A 96 13.28 12.80 7.44
C GLN A 96 13.75 11.57 6.65
N ASN A 97 13.09 11.23 5.55
CA ASN A 97 13.35 10.05 4.70
C ASN A 97 13.30 8.72 5.47
N LYS A 98 12.39 8.61 6.45
CA LYS A 98 12.24 7.45 7.33
C LYS A 98 10.84 6.82 7.26
N PHE A 99 10.05 7.14 6.21
CA PHE A 99 8.68 6.65 6.10
C PHE A 99 8.58 5.13 6.20
N TRP A 100 9.36 4.42 5.39
CA TRP A 100 9.22 2.98 5.21
C TRP A 100 9.69 2.20 6.45
N GLU A 101 10.80 2.60 7.05
CA GLU A 101 11.30 2.01 8.30
C GLU A 101 10.34 2.30 9.47
N PHE A 102 9.75 3.49 9.48
CA PHE A 102 8.75 3.88 10.48
C PHE A 102 7.47 3.08 10.32
N GLN A 103 6.98 2.91 9.09
CA GLN A 103 5.83 2.08 8.73
C GLN A 103 6.05 0.62 9.16
N ASP A 104 7.19 0.02 8.83
CA ASP A 104 7.54 -1.35 9.23
C ASP A 104 7.52 -1.51 10.75
N SER A 105 8.02 -0.51 11.48
CA SER A 105 8.02 -0.50 12.95
C SER A 105 6.62 -0.37 13.54
N LEU A 106 5.73 0.41 12.92
CA LEU A 106 4.32 0.50 13.32
C LEU A 106 3.60 -0.84 13.12
N TYR A 107 3.74 -1.48 11.97
CA TYR A 107 3.14 -2.79 11.71
C TYR A 107 3.73 -3.92 12.57
N ALA A 108 4.99 -3.80 12.99
CA ALA A 108 5.62 -4.75 13.90
C ALA A 108 5.23 -4.51 15.36
N TYR A 109 4.74 -3.34 15.71
CA TYR A 109 4.39 -2.99 17.08
C TYR A 109 3.18 -3.79 17.57
N ARG A 110 3.38 -4.49 18.73
CA ARG A 110 2.33 -5.33 19.33
C ARG A 110 1.75 -4.64 20.57
N GLY A 111 0.91 -3.65 20.35
CA GLY A 111 0.26 -2.90 21.43
C GLY A 111 -0.52 -1.73 20.88
N TYR A 112 -1.11 -0.97 21.77
CA TYR A 112 -1.82 0.25 21.39
C TYR A 112 -0.81 1.32 20.94
N ILE A 113 -1.01 1.85 19.75
CA ILE A 113 -0.13 2.87 19.15
C ILE A 113 -0.55 4.24 19.69
N ASP A 114 0.05 4.63 20.81
CA ASP A 114 -0.09 5.96 21.40
C ASP A 114 1.12 6.85 21.10
N SER A 115 1.08 8.06 21.62
CA SER A 115 2.21 9.00 21.47
C SER A 115 3.51 8.44 22.03
N THR A 116 3.49 7.69 23.13
CA THR A 116 4.66 7.09 23.74
C THR A 116 5.33 6.08 22.82
N ALA A 117 4.52 5.20 22.20
CA ALA A 117 4.98 4.22 21.23
C ALA A 117 5.61 4.90 20.00
N ILE A 118 4.93 5.92 19.46
CA ILE A 118 5.38 6.71 18.29
C ILE A 118 6.73 7.39 18.55
N PHE A 119 6.88 8.10 19.66
CA PHE A 119 8.15 8.75 20.00
C PHE A 119 9.27 7.75 20.31
N LYS A 120 8.96 6.60 20.91
CA LYS A 120 9.90 5.53 21.10
C LYS A 120 10.42 4.96 19.78
N ILE A 121 9.54 4.75 18.81
CA ILE A 121 9.93 4.30 17.45
C ILE A 121 10.85 5.35 16.80
N ALA A 122 10.46 6.61 16.82
CA ALA A 122 11.25 7.70 16.25
C ALA A 122 12.64 7.83 16.89
N HIS A 123 12.72 7.68 18.21
CA HIS A 123 13.99 7.72 18.95
C HIS A 123 14.90 6.55 18.57
N ASN A 124 14.35 5.33 18.46
CA ASN A 124 15.11 4.13 18.07
C ASN A 124 15.69 4.25 16.65
N MET A 125 15.08 5.06 15.80
CA MET A 125 15.54 5.36 14.44
C MET A 125 16.52 6.53 14.37
N SER A 126 16.94 7.09 15.50
CA SER A 126 17.82 8.25 15.57
C SER A 126 17.29 9.45 14.77
N MET A 127 15.98 9.66 14.80
CA MET A 127 15.35 10.82 14.18
C MET A 127 15.60 12.10 14.98
N ASP A 128 15.58 13.25 14.31
CA ASP A 128 15.50 14.53 14.99
C ASP A 128 14.10 14.68 15.64
N ILE A 129 14.05 14.47 16.95
CA ILE A 129 12.80 14.45 17.70
C ILE A 129 12.14 15.82 17.76
N ASN A 130 12.93 16.91 17.82
CA ASN A 130 12.37 18.26 17.83
C ASN A 130 11.69 18.59 16.49
N LYS A 131 12.35 18.24 15.38
CA LYS A 131 11.78 18.37 14.03
C LYS A 131 10.54 17.46 13.88
N PHE A 132 10.63 16.20 14.31
CA PHE A 132 9.53 15.24 14.26
C PHE A 132 8.29 15.73 15.00
N GLN A 133 8.46 16.21 16.23
CA GLN A 133 7.38 16.77 17.04
C GLN A 133 6.73 17.99 16.38
N LYS A 134 7.55 18.89 15.80
CA LYS A 134 7.07 20.06 15.08
C LYS A 134 6.27 19.67 13.84
N ASP A 135 6.76 18.66 13.11
CA ASP A 135 6.09 18.18 11.90
C ASP A 135 4.75 17.49 12.21
N ILE A 136 4.66 16.71 13.31
CA ILE A 136 3.40 16.13 13.80
C ILE A 136 2.40 17.23 14.19
N ALA A 137 2.87 18.28 14.85
CA ALA A 137 2.02 19.40 15.27
C ALA A 137 1.56 20.27 14.10
N SER A 138 2.21 20.17 12.94
CA SER A 138 1.79 20.85 11.70
C SER A 138 0.51 20.22 11.16
N ASN A 139 -0.43 21.03 10.71
CA ASN A 139 -1.64 20.52 10.07
C ASN A 139 -1.43 20.07 8.61
N ASP A 140 -0.23 20.21 8.07
CA ASP A 140 0.00 19.98 6.64
C ASP A 140 -0.14 18.49 6.27
N GLY A 141 0.52 17.59 7.02
CA GLY A 141 0.41 16.15 6.82
C GLY A 141 -1.03 15.66 7.01
N LYS A 142 -1.68 16.11 8.08
CA LYS A 142 -3.08 15.78 8.33
C LYS A 142 -3.98 16.16 7.15
N LYS A 143 -3.87 17.40 6.67
CA LYS A 143 -4.67 17.88 5.53
C LYS A 143 -4.37 17.12 4.24
N ALA A 144 -3.10 16.77 3.98
CA ALA A 144 -2.72 16.01 2.81
C ALA A 144 -3.35 14.61 2.83
N ILE A 145 -3.34 13.94 3.98
CA ILE A 145 -3.97 12.64 4.19
C ILE A 145 -5.49 12.74 4.04
N GLU A 146 -6.15 13.71 4.71
CA GLU A 146 -7.59 13.94 4.60
C GLU A 146 -8.05 14.16 3.15
N ASN A 147 -7.35 15.01 2.40
CA ASN A 147 -7.65 15.26 1.00
C ASN A 147 -7.52 14.00 0.16
N THR A 148 -6.51 13.19 0.44
CA THR A 148 -6.27 11.91 -0.25
C THR A 148 -7.37 10.91 0.05
N ILE A 149 -7.77 10.74 1.32
CA ILE A 149 -8.87 9.88 1.72
C ILE A 149 -10.18 10.27 1.00
N ASN A 150 -10.52 11.55 1.01
CA ASN A 150 -11.73 12.05 0.34
C ASN A 150 -11.71 11.74 -1.16
N ARG A 151 -10.56 11.87 -1.81
CA ARG A 151 -10.42 11.53 -3.22
C ARG A 151 -10.50 10.04 -3.49
N LEU A 152 -9.92 9.19 -2.64
CA LEU A 152 -10.01 7.73 -2.73
C LEU A 152 -11.46 7.25 -2.65
N VAL A 153 -12.28 7.84 -1.76
CA VAL A 153 -13.72 7.56 -1.66
C VAL A 153 -14.43 7.87 -2.98
N LEU A 154 -14.13 9.02 -3.60
CA LEU A 154 -14.70 9.38 -4.90
C LEU A 154 -14.25 8.44 -6.04
N LEU A 155 -13.08 7.81 -5.90
CA LEU A 155 -12.55 6.82 -6.84
C LEU A 155 -13.09 5.40 -6.59
N GLY A 156 -13.96 5.22 -5.60
CA GLY A 156 -14.60 3.94 -5.29
C GLY A 156 -13.77 3.02 -4.39
N VAL A 157 -12.76 3.55 -3.70
CA VAL A 157 -11.99 2.81 -2.69
C VAL A 157 -12.67 2.95 -1.34
N TYR A 158 -13.14 1.82 -0.77
CA TYR A 158 -13.92 1.81 0.46
C TYR A 158 -13.40 0.82 1.51
N ALA A 159 -12.28 0.15 1.24
CA ALA A 159 -11.75 -0.88 2.12
C ALA A 159 -10.21 -0.92 2.10
N THR A 160 -9.64 -1.48 3.17
CA THR A 160 -8.21 -1.76 3.30
C THR A 160 -7.99 -3.22 3.75
N PRO A 161 -6.89 -3.86 3.31
CA PRO A 161 -5.97 -3.33 2.32
C PRO A 161 -6.58 -3.35 0.91
N THR A 162 -6.31 -2.32 0.11
CA THR A 162 -6.61 -2.30 -1.33
C THR A 162 -5.30 -2.20 -2.10
N LEU A 163 -5.14 -3.05 -3.11
CA LEU A 163 -3.97 -3.08 -3.98
C LEU A 163 -4.34 -2.64 -5.39
N ILE A 164 -3.54 -1.76 -5.96
CA ILE A 164 -3.73 -1.25 -7.32
C ILE A 164 -2.44 -1.42 -8.11
N ILE A 165 -2.48 -2.15 -9.23
CA ILE A 165 -1.35 -2.35 -10.13
C ILE A 165 -1.63 -1.62 -11.43
N ASN A 166 -0.79 -0.63 -11.77
CA ASN A 166 -0.98 0.22 -12.96
C ASN A 166 -2.41 0.74 -13.12
N GLY A 167 -3.02 1.21 -12.03
CA GLY A 167 -4.39 1.71 -11.99
C GLY A 167 -5.47 0.62 -11.95
N ARG A 168 -5.13 -0.67 -12.03
CA ARG A 168 -6.09 -1.77 -11.90
C ARG A 168 -6.25 -2.21 -10.47
N LEU A 169 -7.48 -2.23 -10.00
CA LEU A 169 -7.84 -2.75 -8.69
C LEU A 169 -7.70 -4.28 -8.68
N ILE A 170 -7.02 -4.81 -7.67
CA ILE A 170 -6.81 -6.24 -7.51
C ILE A 170 -7.91 -6.82 -6.63
N VAL A 171 -8.51 -7.94 -7.07
CA VAL A 171 -9.63 -8.57 -6.37
C VAL A 171 -9.16 -9.30 -5.12
N ASP A 172 -8.08 -10.07 -5.21
CA ASP A 172 -7.49 -10.77 -4.06
C ASP A 172 -6.14 -10.16 -3.69
N SER A 173 -6.17 -9.20 -2.78
CA SER A 173 -4.97 -8.53 -2.26
C SER A 173 -4.10 -9.39 -1.35
N ASN A 174 -4.51 -10.64 -1.04
CA ASN A 174 -3.77 -11.59 -0.19
C ASN A 174 -3.13 -12.73 -0.99
N SER A 175 -3.41 -12.84 -2.28
CA SER A 175 -2.80 -13.86 -3.14
C SER A 175 -1.48 -13.36 -3.73
N LYS A 176 -0.35 -13.88 -3.22
CA LYS A 176 0.97 -13.59 -3.79
C LYS A 176 1.04 -13.97 -5.26
N GLU A 177 0.48 -15.12 -5.62
CA GLU A 177 0.49 -15.66 -6.98
C GLU A 177 -0.23 -14.71 -7.95
N GLU A 178 -1.43 -14.25 -7.59
CA GLU A 178 -2.20 -13.31 -8.41
C GLU A 178 -1.49 -11.96 -8.55
N ILE A 179 -0.97 -11.41 -7.45
CA ILE A 179 -0.25 -10.13 -7.45
C ILE A 179 0.99 -10.20 -8.34
N CYS A 180 1.84 -11.21 -8.16
CA CYS A 180 3.05 -11.39 -8.96
C CYS A 180 2.72 -11.62 -10.44
N HIS A 181 1.71 -12.43 -10.75
CA HIS A 181 1.26 -12.65 -12.12
C HIS A 181 0.85 -11.36 -12.82
N LEU A 182 0.09 -10.49 -12.12
CA LEU A 182 -0.34 -9.21 -12.67
C LEU A 182 0.81 -8.21 -12.83
N ILE A 183 1.77 -8.20 -11.91
CA ILE A 183 3.00 -7.40 -12.06
C ILE A 183 3.77 -7.85 -13.29
N ASP A 184 3.99 -9.15 -13.48
CA ASP A 184 4.72 -9.70 -14.62
C ASP A 184 3.98 -9.43 -15.94
N GLU A 185 2.63 -9.50 -15.95
CA GLU A 185 1.82 -9.11 -17.11
C GLU A 185 2.04 -7.64 -17.48
N GLU A 186 2.08 -6.73 -16.50
CA GLU A 186 2.31 -5.30 -16.78
C GLU A 186 3.77 -5.01 -17.20
N LEU A 187 4.75 -5.72 -16.65
CA LEU A 187 6.17 -5.59 -17.04
C LEU A 187 6.47 -6.14 -18.44
N SER A 188 5.60 -6.99 -18.99
CA SER A 188 5.78 -7.60 -20.32
C SER A 188 5.21 -6.79 -21.48
N LYS A 189 4.55 -5.65 -21.20
CA LYS A 189 3.93 -4.77 -22.22
C LYS A 189 4.91 -3.75 -22.77
#